data_b1f05d70037da15a2c5edfbef846b9c2
#
_entry.id   b1f05d70037da15a2c5edfbef846b9c2
#
_cell.length_a   1.000
_cell.length_b   1.000
_cell.length_c   1.000
_cell.angle_alpha   90.00
_cell.angle_beta   90.00
_cell.angle_gamma   90.00
#
_symmetry.space_group_name_H-M   'P 1'
#
loop_
_entity.id
_entity.type
_entity.pdbx_description
1 polymer ?
#
loop_
_entity_poly.entity_id
_entity_poly.type
_entity_poly.pdbx_seq_one_letter_code
_entity_poly.pdbx_strand_id
1 'polypeptide(L)'
;GYDLEVAPTRLQALIMFIRVLGEENDALAYTGSTPFTDITSGTQSEKYVGYAYSKGYTNGYSATTFRPSQTVTASQYMEFILRALGYSSADNKDLSGTLTNALTNGVITEGELAALQGGTFLRADLAYVSYYALDAAVSGSRQTLGDTLMDKGVFTVREKQAADALVTSGRK
;
A
#
# COMPACT_ATOMS: atom_id res chain seq x y z
N GLY A 1 11.42 15.45 11.22
CA GLY A 1 10.86 14.18 11.66
C GLY A 1 9.54 13.88 11.02
N TYR A 2 9.14 12.64 11.08
CA TYR A 2 7.84 12.25 10.56
C TYR A 2 6.76 12.62 11.56
N ASP A 3 5.74 13.32 11.09
CA ASP A 3 4.54 13.52 11.89
C ASP A 3 3.61 12.31 11.66
N LEU A 4 3.67 11.35 12.59
CA LEU A 4 2.90 10.11 12.51
C LEU A 4 1.41 10.31 12.76
N GLU A 5 1.03 11.46 13.31
CA GLU A 5 -0.34 11.78 13.65
C GLU A 5 -1.07 12.53 12.52
N VAL A 6 -0.42 12.69 11.36
CA VAL A 6 -1.02 13.35 10.20
C VAL A 6 -1.61 12.30 9.26
N ALA A 7 -2.78 12.59 8.70
CA ALA A 7 -3.40 11.77 7.68
C ALA A 7 -2.76 12.06 6.32
N PRO A 8 -2.21 11.06 5.64
CA PRO A 8 -1.62 11.27 4.31
C PRO A 8 -2.70 11.43 3.24
N THR A 9 -2.35 12.10 2.14
CA THR A 9 -3.17 12.09 0.94
C THR A 9 -3.04 10.75 0.22
N ARG A 10 -3.96 10.50 -0.71
CA ARG A 10 -3.90 9.31 -1.56
C ARG A 10 -2.57 9.22 -2.33
N LEU A 11 -2.10 10.33 -2.87
CA LEU A 11 -0.81 10.36 -3.57
C LEU A 11 0.35 10.08 -2.63
N GLN A 12 0.39 10.73 -1.46
CA GLN A 12 1.43 10.49 -0.47
C GLN A 12 1.45 9.03 -0.02
N ALA A 13 0.28 8.45 0.22
CA ALA A 13 0.16 7.06 0.63
C ALA A 13 0.66 6.11 -0.46
N LEU A 14 0.33 6.37 -1.72
CA LEU A 14 0.80 5.57 -2.84
C LEU A 14 2.32 5.62 -2.97
N ILE A 15 2.91 6.81 -2.87
CA ILE A 15 4.36 6.98 -2.92
C ILE A 15 5.03 6.21 -1.77
N MET A 16 4.47 6.31 -0.56
CA MET A 16 4.99 5.57 0.59
C MET A 16 4.93 4.06 0.36
N PHE A 17 3.84 3.56 -0.23
CA PHE A 17 3.72 2.14 -0.57
C PHE A 17 4.74 1.69 -1.61
N ILE A 18 4.93 2.47 -2.67
CA ILE A 18 5.94 2.18 -3.69
C ILE A 18 7.33 2.09 -3.07
N ARG A 19 7.64 2.96 -2.10
CA ARG A 19 8.90 2.92 -1.36
C ARG A 19 9.03 1.66 -0.50
N VAL A 20 7.95 1.23 0.16
CA VAL A 20 7.93 -0.03 0.91
C VAL A 20 8.31 -1.20 0.01
N LEU A 21 7.79 -1.21 -1.22
CA LEU A 21 8.09 -2.27 -2.20
C LEU A 21 9.50 -2.17 -2.80
N GLY A 22 10.23 -1.08 -2.54
CA GLY A 22 11.56 -0.85 -3.14
C GLY A 22 11.50 -0.53 -4.62
N GLU A 23 10.39 0.00 -5.11
CA GLU A 23 10.14 0.21 -6.53
C GLU A 23 10.18 1.70 -6.94
N GLU A 24 10.66 2.58 -6.05
CA GLU A 24 10.66 4.02 -6.34
C GLU A 24 11.49 4.37 -7.58
N ASN A 25 12.65 3.75 -7.76
CA ASN A 25 13.47 4.02 -8.94
C ASN A 25 12.76 3.58 -10.22
N ASP A 26 12.09 2.45 -10.21
CA ASP A 26 11.30 1.99 -11.35
C ASP A 26 10.14 2.94 -11.65
N ALA A 27 9.46 3.42 -10.61
CA ALA A 27 8.36 4.37 -10.77
C ALA A 27 8.85 5.69 -11.37
N LEU A 28 9.98 6.21 -10.89
CA LEU A 28 10.55 7.47 -11.41
C LEU A 28 11.06 7.34 -12.85
N ALA A 29 11.38 6.13 -13.29
CA ALA A 29 11.77 5.85 -14.67
C ALA A 29 10.57 5.59 -15.60
N TYR A 30 9.36 5.53 -15.06
CA TYR A 30 8.16 5.23 -15.85
C TYR A 30 7.82 6.41 -16.78
N THR A 31 7.54 6.09 -18.04
CA THR A 31 7.28 7.10 -19.09
C THR A 31 5.87 7.02 -19.66
N GLY A 32 5.04 6.09 -19.19
CA GLY A 32 3.67 5.95 -19.67
C GLY A 32 2.73 7.02 -19.12
N SER A 33 1.52 7.05 -19.63
CA SER A 33 0.47 7.96 -19.19
C SER A 33 -0.51 7.26 -18.24
N THR A 34 -1.44 8.05 -17.68
CA THR A 34 -2.54 7.53 -16.85
C THR A 34 -3.88 7.84 -17.51
N PRO A 35 -4.95 7.09 -17.20
CA PRO A 35 -6.29 7.45 -17.60
C PRO A 35 -6.90 8.59 -16.76
N PHE A 36 -6.17 9.08 -15.72
CA PHE A 36 -6.74 9.98 -14.73
C PHE A 36 -6.57 11.45 -15.14
N THR A 37 -7.69 12.14 -15.27
CA THR A 37 -7.71 13.52 -15.73
C THR A 37 -7.18 14.52 -14.69
N ASP A 38 -7.17 14.12 -13.41
CA ASP A 38 -6.67 14.95 -12.31
C ASP A 38 -5.18 14.71 -11.99
N ILE A 39 -4.50 13.94 -12.82
CA ILE A 39 -3.05 13.77 -12.74
C ILE A 39 -2.44 14.54 -13.92
N THR A 40 -1.67 15.58 -13.61
CA THR A 40 -1.11 16.46 -14.63
C THR A 40 0.00 15.77 -15.41
N SER A 41 -0.08 15.82 -16.74
CA SER A 41 0.93 15.25 -17.64
C SER A 41 2.29 15.93 -17.45
N GLY A 42 3.36 15.15 -17.52
CA GLY A 42 4.72 15.64 -17.40
C GLY A 42 5.19 15.89 -15.97
N THR A 43 4.38 15.58 -14.98
CA THR A 43 4.73 15.74 -13.56
C THR A 43 5.29 14.45 -12.97
N GLN A 44 5.96 14.56 -11.83
CA GLN A 44 6.42 13.41 -11.06
C GLN A 44 5.23 12.56 -10.57
N SER A 45 4.11 13.20 -10.26
CA SER A 45 2.87 12.50 -9.88
C SER A 45 2.42 11.53 -10.97
N GLU A 46 2.53 11.92 -12.24
CA GLU A 46 2.20 11.02 -13.35
C GLU A 46 3.09 9.77 -13.35
N LYS A 47 4.36 9.92 -13.02
CA LYS A 47 5.28 8.78 -12.96
C LYS A 47 4.85 7.78 -11.88
N TYR A 48 4.59 8.24 -10.67
CA TYR A 48 4.16 7.37 -9.57
C TYR A 48 2.80 6.72 -9.85
N VAL A 49 1.82 7.51 -10.23
CA VAL A 49 0.46 7.02 -10.45
C VAL A 49 0.39 6.13 -11.69
N GLY A 50 1.07 6.53 -12.76
CA GLY A 50 1.14 5.74 -13.99
C GLY A 50 1.83 4.40 -13.78
N TYR A 51 2.93 4.40 -13.05
CA TYR A 51 3.62 3.17 -12.67
C TYR A 51 2.70 2.24 -11.87
N ALA A 52 2.07 2.77 -10.82
CA ALA A 52 1.18 1.98 -9.97
C ALA A 52 -0.01 1.43 -10.75
N TYR A 53 -0.57 2.22 -11.66
CA TYR A 53 -1.64 1.77 -12.54
C TYR A 53 -1.17 0.65 -13.47
N SER A 54 0.02 0.79 -14.06
CA SER A 54 0.58 -0.24 -14.94
C SER A 54 0.87 -1.56 -14.23
N LYS A 55 1.20 -1.48 -12.93
CA LYS A 55 1.46 -2.66 -12.09
C LYS A 55 0.17 -3.26 -11.50
N GLY A 56 -0.96 -2.60 -11.67
CA GLY A 56 -2.22 -3.04 -11.09
C GLY A 56 -2.38 -2.72 -9.60
N TYR A 57 -1.53 -1.86 -9.02
CA TYR A 57 -1.64 -1.47 -7.61
C TYR A 57 -2.81 -0.53 -7.36
N THR A 58 -3.25 0.18 -8.39
CA THR A 58 -4.41 1.06 -8.31
C THR A 58 -5.20 1.03 -9.60
N ASN A 59 -6.52 1.17 -9.49
CA ASN A 59 -7.42 1.47 -10.60
C ASN A 59 -7.96 2.92 -10.52
N GLY A 60 -7.39 3.75 -9.63
CA GLY A 60 -7.85 5.10 -9.40
C GLY A 60 -8.94 5.18 -8.34
N TYR A 61 -9.44 6.38 -8.09
CA TYR A 61 -10.64 6.60 -7.29
C TYR A 61 -11.89 6.23 -8.12
N SER A 62 -11.85 6.59 -9.39
CA SER A 62 -12.82 6.19 -10.41
C SER A 62 -12.05 5.81 -11.68
N ALA A 63 -12.74 5.45 -12.74
CA ALA A 63 -12.10 5.14 -14.02
C ALA A 63 -11.29 6.32 -14.57
N THR A 64 -11.66 7.55 -14.22
CA THR A 64 -11.06 8.77 -14.78
C THR A 64 -10.41 9.69 -13.76
N THR A 65 -10.49 9.39 -12.45
CA THR A 65 -9.90 10.23 -11.41
C THR A 65 -9.10 9.40 -10.43
N PHE A 66 -8.00 9.94 -9.94
CA PHE A 66 -7.19 9.36 -8.87
C PHE A 66 -7.43 10.04 -7.53
N ARG A 67 -7.74 11.33 -7.53
CA ARG A 67 -7.91 12.21 -6.36
C ARG A 67 -6.64 12.27 -5.50
N PRO A 68 -5.54 12.78 -6.07
CA PRO A 68 -4.24 12.73 -5.39
C PRO A 68 -4.20 13.52 -4.08
N SER A 69 -4.97 14.60 -3.97
CA SER A 69 -4.96 15.48 -2.80
C SER A 69 -5.98 15.11 -1.73
N GLN A 70 -6.83 14.13 -2.01
CA GLN A 70 -7.81 13.66 -1.02
C GLN A 70 -7.12 12.80 0.03
N THR A 71 -7.52 12.96 1.30
CA THR A 71 -7.05 12.12 2.39
C THR A 71 -7.38 10.65 2.11
N VAL A 72 -6.38 9.78 2.25
CA VAL A 72 -6.56 8.35 2.02
C VAL A 72 -7.33 7.70 3.17
N THR A 73 -8.19 6.73 2.86
CA THR A 73 -8.85 5.91 3.88
C THR A 73 -8.08 4.61 4.10
N ALA A 74 -8.37 3.94 5.22
CA ALA A 74 -7.80 2.61 5.49
C ALA A 74 -8.11 1.63 4.37
N SER A 75 -9.36 1.58 3.90
CA SER A 75 -9.77 0.71 2.81
C SER A 75 -9.04 1.02 1.50
N GLN A 76 -8.86 2.29 1.19
CA GLN A 76 -8.13 2.69 -0.02
C GLN A 76 -6.67 2.25 0.03
N TYR A 77 -6.01 2.43 1.17
CA TYR A 77 -4.62 1.98 1.32
C TYR A 77 -4.52 0.45 1.29
N MET A 78 -5.45 -0.22 1.95
CA MET A 78 -5.49 -1.69 1.96
C MET A 78 -5.68 -2.26 0.55
N GLU A 79 -6.41 -1.58 -0.33
CA GLU A 79 -6.52 -2.00 -1.73
C GLU A 79 -5.15 -2.00 -2.44
N PHE A 80 -4.31 -1.00 -2.19
CA PHE A 80 -2.95 -1.02 -2.75
C PHE A 80 -2.20 -2.28 -2.32
N ILE A 81 -2.28 -2.61 -1.05
CA ILE A 81 -1.63 -3.82 -0.49
C ILE A 81 -2.20 -5.09 -1.10
N LEU A 82 -3.53 -5.22 -1.10
CA LEU A 82 -4.19 -6.44 -1.59
C LEU A 82 -3.92 -6.66 -3.08
N ARG A 83 -3.89 -5.58 -3.87
CA ARG A 83 -3.58 -5.67 -5.29
C ARG A 83 -2.15 -6.11 -5.51
N ALA A 84 -1.19 -5.57 -4.76
CA ALA A 84 0.20 -5.96 -4.85
C ALA A 84 0.41 -7.42 -4.44
N LEU A 85 -0.38 -7.92 -3.49
CA LEU A 85 -0.33 -9.32 -3.05
C LEU A 85 -1.12 -10.28 -3.95
N GLY A 86 -1.98 -9.74 -4.83
CA GLY A 86 -2.79 -10.56 -5.74
C GLY A 86 -4.14 -11.01 -5.18
N TYR A 87 -4.64 -10.36 -4.11
CA TYR A 87 -5.90 -10.71 -3.46
C TYR A 87 -7.08 -9.84 -3.86
N SER A 88 -6.88 -8.80 -4.64
CA SER A 88 -7.95 -7.93 -5.10
C SER A 88 -7.84 -7.63 -6.58
N SER A 89 -8.98 -7.66 -7.25
CA SER A 89 -9.15 -7.19 -8.62
C SER A 89 -10.40 -6.31 -8.73
N ALA A 90 -10.99 -5.97 -7.59
CA ALA A 90 -12.21 -5.16 -7.55
C ALA A 90 -11.99 -3.79 -8.18
N ASP A 91 -13.02 -3.26 -8.81
CA ASP A 91 -12.98 -1.86 -9.21
C ASP A 91 -13.06 -0.97 -7.95
N ASN A 92 -12.78 0.31 -8.09
CA ASN A 92 -12.67 1.21 -6.93
C ASN A 92 -14.00 1.84 -6.51
N LYS A 93 -15.13 1.34 -7.00
CA LYS A 93 -16.42 1.94 -6.72
C LYS A 93 -16.99 1.53 -5.37
N ASP A 94 -16.64 0.34 -4.89
CA ASP A 94 -17.15 -0.17 -3.62
C ASP A 94 -16.04 -0.89 -2.86
N LEU A 95 -15.52 -0.24 -1.83
CA LEU A 95 -14.48 -0.78 -0.96
C LEU A 95 -15.03 -1.29 0.38
N SER A 96 -16.36 -1.47 0.49
CA SER A 96 -16.97 -1.89 1.75
C SER A 96 -16.48 -3.27 2.22
N GLY A 97 -16.08 -4.14 1.32
CA GLY A 97 -15.56 -5.46 1.63
C GLY A 97 -14.04 -5.57 1.72
N THR A 98 -13.30 -4.48 1.53
CA THR A 98 -11.84 -4.50 1.41
C THR A 98 -11.16 -5.00 2.68
N LEU A 99 -11.52 -4.46 3.84
CA LEU A 99 -10.89 -4.87 5.10
C LEU A 99 -11.25 -6.31 5.47
N THR A 100 -12.47 -6.74 5.19
CA THR A 100 -12.88 -8.13 5.39
C THR A 100 -12.10 -9.07 4.45
N ASN A 101 -11.88 -8.68 3.22
CA ASN A 101 -11.04 -9.44 2.28
C ASN A 101 -9.60 -9.56 2.80
N ALA A 102 -9.06 -8.49 3.36
CA ALA A 102 -7.73 -8.52 3.96
C ALA A 102 -7.67 -9.49 5.15
N LEU A 103 -8.70 -9.49 5.99
CA LEU A 103 -8.80 -10.43 7.11
C LEU A 103 -8.88 -11.89 6.61
N THR A 104 -9.74 -12.15 5.65
CA THR A 104 -9.96 -13.49 5.09
C THR A 104 -8.67 -14.07 4.52
N ASN A 105 -7.83 -13.23 3.91
CA ASN A 105 -6.58 -13.67 3.29
C ASN A 105 -5.36 -13.54 4.22
N GLY A 106 -5.58 -13.28 5.50
CA GLY A 106 -4.51 -13.27 6.50
C GLY A 106 -3.58 -12.07 6.41
N VAL A 107 -3.97 -11.02 5.71
CA VAL A 107 -3.17 -9.79 5.60
C VAL A 107 -3.26 -8.96 6.87
N ILE A 108 -4.43 -8.97 7.51
CA ILE A 108 -4.66 -8.31 8.79
C ILE A 108 -5.31 -9.28 9.78
N THR A 109 -5.24 -8.95 11.05
CA THR A 109 -5.91 -9.68 12.14
C THR A 109 -7.28 -9.08 12.43
N GLU A 110 -8.10 -9.78 13.23
CA GLU A 110 -9.38 -9.25 13.70
C GLU A 110 -9.22 -7.98 14.52
N GLY A 111 -8.18 -7.90 15.35
CA GLY A 111 -7.88 -6.70 16.13
C GLY A 111 -7.50 -5.52 15.24
N GLU A 112 -6.76 -5.78 14.17
CA GLU A 112 -6.41 -4.75 13.19
C GLU A 112 -7.64 -4.30 12.41
N LEU A 113 -8.51 -5.22 12.02
CA LEU A 113 -9.77 -4.87 11.37
C LEU A 113 -10.59 -3.91 12.24
N ALA A 114 -10.76 -4.26 13.53
CA ALA A 114 -11.49 -3.40 14.46
C ALA A 114 -10.86 -2.02 14.59
N ALA A 115 -9.53 -1.95 14.68
CA ALA A 115 -8.81 -0.68 14.78
C ALA A 115 -8.92 0.18 13.51
N LEU A 116 -9.01 -0.44 12.34
CA LEU A 116 -9.04 0.26 11.06
C LEU A 116 -10.45 0.70 10.65
N GLN A 117 -11.50 0.16 11.26
CA GLN A 117 -12.89 0.47 10.91
C GLN A 117 -13.37 1.82 11.43
N GLY A 118 -12.66 2.42 12.37
CA GLY A 118 -13.05 3.69 12.96
C GLY A 118 -11.95 4.72 12.85
N GLY A 119 -12.35 5.99 12.65
CA GLY A 119 -11.44 7.10 12.71
C GLY A 119 -10.65 7.35 11.42
N THR A 120 -9.71 8.29 11.55
CA THR A 120 -8.87 8.75 10.46
C THR A 120 -7.68 7.82 10.29
N PHE A 121 -7.31 7.54 9.05
CA PHE A 121 -6.13 6.74 8.74
C PHE A 121 -4.89 7.64 8.75
N LEU A 122 -4.04 7.44 9.74
CA LEU A 122 -2.85 8.27 9.97
C LEU A 122 -1.60 7.62 9.38
N ARG A 123 -0.52 8.39 9.26
CA ARG A 123 0.77 7.85 8.83
C ARG A 123 1.27 6.73 9.75
N ALA A 124 0.98 6.81 11.05
CA ALA A 124 1.30 5.73 11.98
C ALA A 124 0.56 4.43 11.62
N ASP A 125 -0.70 4.54 11.23
CA ASP A 125 -1.49 3.38 10.81
C ASP A 125 -0.94 2.79 9.51
N LEU A 126 -0.58 3.66 8.57
CA LEU A 126 0.02 3.25 7.30
C LEU A 126 1.32 2.48 7.53
N ALA A 127 2.20 3.00 8.39
CA ALA A 127 3.45 2.34 8.73
C ALA A 127 3.19 0.97 9.38
N TYR A 128 2.23 0.90 10.30
CA TYR A 128 1.85 -0.34 10.99
C TYR A 128 1.37 -1.40 9.99
N VAL A 129 0.37 -1.09 9.17
CA VAL A 129 -0.18 -2.09 8.26
C VAL A 129 0.82 -2.50 7.17
N SER A 130 1.66 -1.56 6.72
CA SER A 130 2.71 -1.86 5.75
C SER A 130 3.76 -2.82 6.32
N TYR A 131 4.16 -2.61 7.57
CA TYR A 131 5.11 -3.49 8.26
C TYR A 131 4.56 -4.92 8.37
N TYR A 132 3.34 -5.06 8.86
CA TYR A 132 2.74 -6.39 9.02
C TYR A 132 2.30 -7.03 7.71
N ALA A 133 2.07 -6.24 6.65
CA ALA A 133 1.85 -6.80 5.32
C ALA A 133 3.07 -7.59 4.81
N LEU A 134 4.26 -7.31 5.31
CA LEU A 134 5.46 -8.09 4.97
C LEU A 134 5.33 -9.57 5.36
N ASP A 135 4.54 -9.88 6.38
CA ASP A 135 4.32 -11.24 6.85
C ASP A 135 3.18 -11.95 6.12
N ALA A 136 2.47 -11.25 5.23
CA ALA A 136 1.38 -11.82 4.47
C ALA A 136 1.90 -12.62 3.28
N ALA A 137 1.26 -13.76 3.00
CA ALA A 137 1.61 -14.56 1.84
C ALA A 137 1.20 -13.85 0.55
N VAL A 138 2.05 -13.92 -0.46
CA VAL A 138 1.68 -13.55 -1.83
C VAL A 138 0.69 -14.57 -2.35
N SER A 139 -0.38 -14.13 -3.00
CA SER A 139 -1.45 -15.01 -3.49
C SER A 139 -0.88 -16.12 -4.39
N GLY A 140 -1.28 -17.36 -4.10
CA GLY A 140 -0.83 -18.52 -4.86
C GLY A 140 0.62 -18.92 -4.60
N SER A 141 1.27 -18.35 -3.57
CA SER A 141 2.66 -18.60 -3.23
C SER A 141 2.80 -19.00 -1.77
N ARG A 142 3.91 -19.68 -1.45
CA ARG A 142 4.30 -19.95 -0.06
C ARG A 142 5.16 -18.84 0.52
N GLN A 143 5.64 -17.93 -0.32
CA GLN A 143 6.46 -16.82 0.12
C GLN A 143 5.59 -15.69 0.65
N THR A 144 6.07 -15.03 1.70
CA THR A 144 5.49 -13.77 2.17
C THR A 144 5.96 -12.63 1.27
N LEU A 145 5.29 -11.48 1.39
CA LEU A 145 5.76 -10.26 0.73
C LEU A 145 7.20 -9.95 1.15
N GLY A 146 7.50 -10.06 2.46
CA GLY A 146 8.86 -9.85 2.97
C GLY A 146 9.89 -10.77 2.32
N ASP A 147 9.58 -12.05 2.17
CA ASP A 147 10.46 -13.01 1.49
C ASP A 147 10.74 -12.57 0.05
N THR A 148 9.70 -12.18 -0.66
CA THR A 148 9.81 -11.71 -2.06
C THR A 148 10.69 -10.47 -2.15
N LEU A 149 10.54 -9.52 -1.22
CA LEU A 149 11.35 -8.30 -1.23
C LEU A 149 12.80 -8.57 -0.85
N MET A 150 13.06 -9.51 0.08
CA MET A 150 14.42 -9.94 0.40
C MET A 150 15.09 -10.62 -0.79
N ASP A 151 14.37 -11.47 -1.51
CA ASP A 151 14.88 -12.13 -2.73
C ASP A 151 15.23 -11.10 -3.81
N LYS A 152 14.49 -10.00 -3.89
CA LYS A 152 14.77 -8.89 -4.82
C LYS A 152 15.87 -7.94 -4.33
N GLY A 153 16.37 -8.14 -3.11
CA GLY A 153 17.41 -7.29 -2.54
C GLY A 153 16.92 -5.94 -2.03
N VAL A 154 15.63 -5.78 -1.79
CA VAL A 154 15.07 -4.54 -1.23
C VAL A 154 15.58 -4.31 0.19
N PHE A 155 15.65 -5.38 0.99
CA PHE A 155 16.30 -5.39 2.28
C PHE A 155 16.87 -6.77 2.56
N THR A 156 17.76 -6.86 3.56
CA THR A 156 18.40 -8.12 3.94
C THR A 156 17.62 -8.79 5.07
N VAL A 157 17.86 -10.08 5.29
CA VAL A 157 17.34 -10.82 6.45
C VAL A 157 17.75 -10.12 7.74
N ARG A 158 19.00 -9.64 7.82
CA ARG A 158 19.51 -8.93 9.00
C ARG A 158 18.76 -7.63 9.25
N GLU A 159 18.47 -6.87 8.18
CA GLU A 159 17.67 -5.64 8.30
C GLU A 159 16.26 -5.93 8.79
N LYS A 160 15.63 -6.99 8.30
CA LYS A 160 14.29 -7.41 8.76
C LYS A 160 14.33 -7.82 10.24
N GLN A 161 15.34 -8.58 10.64
CA GLN A 161 15.52 -8.97 12.04
C GLN A 161 15.73 -7.77 12.95
N ALA A 162 16.50 -6.78 12.49
CA ALA A 162 16.70 -5.54 13.25
C ALA A 162 15.40 -4.75 13.40
N ALA A 163 14.58 -4.67 12.34
CA ALA A 163 13.27 -4.02 12.40
C ALA A 163 12.33 -4.76 13.36
N ASP A 164 12.30 -6.08 13.32
CA ASP A 164 11.49 -6.91 14.22
C ASP A 164 11.87 -6.68 15.68
N ALA A 165 13.17 -6.53 15.97
CA ALA A 165 13.66 -6.29 17.31
C ALA A 165 13.26 -4.92 17.88
N LEU A 166 12.95 -3.94 17.02
CA LEU A 166 12.50 -2.62 17.45
C LEU A 166 11.00 -2.60 17.80
N VAL A 167 10.24 -3.61 17.39
CA VAL A 167 8.82 -3.70 17.68
C VAL A 167 8.66 -4.32 19.06
N THR A 168 8.36 -3.48 20.05
CA THR A 168 8.26 -3.89 21.46
C THR A 168 6.84 -4.21 21.91
N SER A 169 5.83 -3.72 21.19
CA SER A 169 4.43 -4.04 21.46
C SER A 169 3.97 -5.18 20.57
N GLY A 170 3.05 -6.00 21.09
CA GLY A 170 2.48 -7.09 20.32
C GLY A 170 1.64 -6.59 19.15
N ARG A 171 1.45 -7.45 18.16
CA ARG A 171 0.55 -7.20 17.04
C ARG A 171 -0.90 -7.16 17.56
N LYS A 172 -1.72 -6.25 17.05
CA LYS A 172 -3.14 -6.11 17.41
C LYS A 172 -4.02 -7.29 17.01
#